data_50bb5c6f6706eaff30b7f12d9ec5b8eb
#
_entry.id   50bb5c6f6706eaff30b7f12d9ec5b8eb
#
_cell.length_a   1.000
_cell.length_b   1.000
_cell.length_c   1.000
_cell.angle_alpha   90.00
_cell.angle_beta   90.00
_cell.angle_gamma   90.00
#
_symmetry.space_group_name_H-M   'P 1'
#
loop_
_entity.id
_entity.type
_entity.pdbx_description
1 polymer ?
#
loop_
_entity_poly.entity_id
_entity_poly.type
_entity_poly.pdbx_seq_one_letter_code
_entity_poly.pdbx_strand_id
1 'polypeptide(L)'
;MKIYIPEQGQEPSGPDAVFMAECAKVDHNPPETWQKYDRKTDAGAYNIMIMEINELKKAHDSADMAALIENTCHVATAALNLWRAHKHAE
;
A
#
# COMPACT_ATOMS: atom_id res chain seq x y z
N MET A 1 15.06 -8.29 -1.00
CA MET A 1 14.74 -7.25 -0.02
C MET A 1 14.37 -7.90 1.32
N LYS A 2 14.97 -7.44 2.37
CA LYS A 2 14.68 -7.97 3.71
C LYS A 2 13.51 -7.20 4.29
N ILE A 3 12.43 -7.89 4.61
CA ILE A 3 11.27 -7.28 5.26
C ILE A 3 11.52 -7.28 6.76
N TYR A 4 11.48 -6.09 7.35
CA TYR A 4 11.60 -5.95 8.79
C TYR A 4 10.26 -6.22 9.45
N ILE A 5 10.22 -7.22 10.33
CA ILE A 5 9.05 -7.53 11.14
C ILE A 5 9.46 -7.29 12.58
N PRO A 6 8.96 -6.23 13.23
CA PRO A 6 9.31 -5.98 14.62
C PRO A 6 8.79 -7.08 15.53
N GLU A 7 9.58 -7.44 16.54
CA GLU A 7 9.12 -8.33 17.57
C GLU A 7 7.98 -7.67 18.34
N GLN A 8 7.19 -8.50 19.01
CA GLN A 8 6.08 -8.00 19.82
C GLN A 8 6.58 -6.99 20.85
N GLY A 9 6.01 -5.80 20.84
CA GLY A 9 6.38 -4.72 21.73
C GLY A 9 7.50 -3.81 21.23
N GLN A 10 8.10 -4.13 20.07
CA GLN A 10 9.09 -3.26 19.45
C GLN A 10 8.47 -2.31 18.44
N GLU A 11 8.93 -1.08 18.44
CA GLU A 11 8.54 -0.10 17.43
C GLU A 11 9.52 -0.14 16.27
N PRO A 12 9.05 -0.03 15.03
CA PRO A 12 9.95 0.12 13.89
C PRO A 12 10.75 1.41 14.00
N SER A 13 11.96 1.43 13.46
CA SER A 13 12.85 2.59 13.51
C SER A 13 13.49 2.85 12.16
N GLY A 14 14.05 4.05 11.99
CA GLY A 14 14.76 4.44 10.78
C GLY A 14 13.84 4.47 9.55
N PRO A 15 14.36 4.04 8.37
CA PRO A 15 13.57 4.04 7.13
C PRO A 15 12.29 3.22 7.22
N ASP A 16 12.29 2.14 7.99
CA ASP A 16 11.12 1.30 8.15
C ASP A 16 9.98 2.05 8.85
N ALA A 17 10.32 2.84 9.88
CA ALA A 17 9.32 3.65 10.58
C ALA A 17 8.72 4.70 9.66
N VAL A 18 9.54 5.32 8.82
CA VAL A 18 9.07 6.32 7.84
C VAL A 18 8.11 5.67 6.84
N PHE A 19 8.51 4.52 6.29
CA PHE A 19 7.66 3.80 5.33
C PHE A 19 6.33 3.41 5.95
N MET A 20 6.34 2.84 7.14
CA MET A 20 5.11 2.40 7.81
C MET A 20 4.21 3.59 8.15
N ALA A 21 4.79 4.72 8.55
CA ALA A 21 4.02 5.94 8.81
C ALA A 21 3.35 6.47 7.54
N GLU A 22 4.05 6.45 6.41
CA GLU A 22 3.48 6.87 5.13
C GLU A 22 2.37 5.93 4.68
N CYS A 23 2.54 4.62 4.86
CA CYS A 23 1.48 3.66 4.55
C CYS A 23 0.24 3.89 5.43
N ALA A 24 0.44 4.19 6.70
CA ALA A 24 -0.66 4.51 7.61
C ALA A 24 -1.44 5.75 7.18
N LYS A 25 -0.75 6.77 6.67
CA LYS A 25 -1.40 7.96 6.12
C LYS A 25 -2.26 7.62 4.91
N VAL A 26 -1.76 6.79 4.00
CA VAL A 26 -2.51 6.33 2.83
C VAL A 26 -3.75 5.53 3.27
N ASP A 27 -3.60 4.66 4.25
CA ASP A 27 -4.71 3.85 4.77
C ASP A 27 -5.80 4.72 5.38
N HIS A 28 -5.40 5.75 6.12
CA HIS A 28 -6.34 6.66 6.79
C HIS A 28 -6.99 7.63 5.81
N ASN A 29 -6.25 8.10 4.81
CA ASN A 29 -6.72 9.06 3.82
C ASN A 29 -6.29 8.62 2.42
N PRO A 30 -6.97 7.60 1.85
CA PRO A 30 -6.54 7.00 0.59
C PRO A 30 -6.70 7.96 -0.60
N PRO A 31 -5.97 7.69 -1.70
CA PRO A 31 -6.13 8.46 -2.93
C PRO A 31 -7.58 8.47 -3.40
N GLU A 32 -7.99 9.60 -3.96
CA GLU A 32 -9.36 9.78 -4.44
C GLU A 32 -9.76 8.74 -5.49
N THR A 33 -8.81 8.28 -6.30
CA THR A 33 -9.04 7.26 -7.31
C THR A 33 -9.52 5.92 -6.74
N TRP A 34 -9.27 5.66 -5.46
CA TRP A 34 -9.74 4.45 -4.81
C TRP A 34 -11.25 4.44 -4.58
N GLN A 35 -11.90 5.59 -4.62
CA GLN A 35 -13.34 5.72 -4.38
C GLN A 35 -14.19 4.99 -5.42
N LYS A 36 -13.61 4.63 -6.56
CA LYS A 36 -14.29 3.84 -7.60
C LYS A 36 -14.62 2.43 -7.15
N TYR A 37 -13.93 1.95 -6.12
CA TYR A 37 -14.00 0.57 -5.68
C TYR A 37 -14.29 0.51 -4.19
N ASP A 38 -14.92 -0.59 -3.75
CA ASP A 38 -15.06 -0.87 -2.32
C ASP A 38 -13.85 -1.67 -1.85
N ARG A 39 -12.92 -0.99 -1.18
CA ARG A 39 -11.67 -1.62 -0.72
C ARG A 39 -11.86 -2.68 0.37
N LYS A 40 -13.07 -2.79 0.91
CA LYS A 40 -13.41 -3.81 1.91
C LYS A 40 -13.79 -5.14 1.26
N THR A 41 -14.07 -5.15 -0.03
CA THR A 41 -14.39 -6.37 -0.77
C THR A 41 -13.14 -6.91 -1.46
N ASP A 42 -13.12 -8.22 -1.71
CA ASP A 42 -12.04 -8.86 -2.45
C ASP A 42 -11.88 -8.23 -3.84
N ALA A 43 -12.95 -8.15 -4.59
CA ALA A 43 -12.91 -7.59 -5.95
C ALA A 43 -12.46 -6.14 -5.98
N GLY A 44 -12.98 -5.32 -5.06
CA GLY A 44 -12.60 -3.91 -4.99
C GLY A 44 -11.15 -3.73 -4.59
N ALA A 45 -10.69 -4.44 -3.57
CA ALA A 45 -9.30 -4.38 -3.12
C ALA A 45 -8.33 -4.87 -4.19
N TYR A 46 -8.71 -5.91 -4.92
CA TYR A 46 -7.89 -6.43 -6.03
C TYR A 46 -7.76 -5.40 -7.14
N ASN A 47 -8.86 -4.77 -7.53
CA ASN A 47 -8.86 -3.75 -8.59
C ASN A 47 -8.00 -2.53 -8.19
N ILE A 48 -8.09 -2.10 -6.93
CA ILE A 48 -7.23 -1.03 -6.41
C ILE A 48 -5.76 -1.42 -6.51
N MET A 49 -5.43 -2.65 -6.13
CA MET A 49 -4.05 -3.13 -6.18
C MET A 49 -3.50 -3.13 -7.61
N ILE A 50 -4.29 -3.61 -8.58
CA ILE A 50 -3.87 -3.61 -9.99
C ILE A 50 -3.66 -2.19 -10.49
N MET A 51 -4.55 -1.27 -10.16
CA MET A 51 -4.42 0.14 -10.53
C MET A 51 -3.13 0.74 -9.97
N GLU A 52 -2.82 0.49 -8.71
CA GLU A 52 -1.62 1.02 -8.06
C GLU A 52 -0.34 0.37 -8.60
N ILE A 53 -0.37 -0.92 -8.93
CA ILE A 53 0.77 -1.59 -9.58
C ILE A 53 1.05 -0.94 -10.92
N ASN A 54 0.03 -0.62 -11.71
CA ASN A 54 0.19 0.04 -12.99
C ASN A 54 0.80 1.44 -12.82
N GLU A 55 0.40 2.20 -11.82
CA GLU A 55 0.98 3.50 -11.52
C GLU A 55 2.44 3.38 -11.07
N LEU A 56 2.74 2.37 -10.26
CA LEU A 56 4.12 2.09 -9.84
C LEU A 56 5.01 1.77 -11.04
N LYS A 57 4.50 0.96 -11.97
CA LYS A 57 5.22 0.61 -13.19
C LYS A 57 5.52 1.86 -14.02
N LYS A 58 4.55 2.75 -14.19
CA LYS A 58 4.77 4.00 -14.93
C LYS A 58 5.85 4.85 -14.29
N ALA A 59 5.82 4.98 -12.97
CA ALA A 59 6.82 5.76 -12.24
C ALA A 59 8.22 5.16 -12.41
N HIS A 60 8.33 3.84 -12.33
CA HIS A 60 9.59 3.13 -12.51
C HIS A 60 10.12 3.32 -13.93
N ASP A 61 9.26 3.13 -14.94
CA ASP A 61 9.67 3.19 -16.35
C ASP A 61 10.06 4.61 -16.77
N SER A 62 9.48 5.62 -16.13
CA SER A 62 9.82 7.03 -16.40
C SER A 62 10.93 7.57 -15.49
N ALA A 63 11.46 6.73 -14.59
CA ALA A 63 12.50 7.11 -13.62
C ALA A 63 12.11 8.29 -12.74
N ASP A 64 10.82 8.42 -12.43
CA ASP A 64 10.29 9.44 -11.51
C ASP A 64 10.42 8.94 -10.08
N MET A 65 11.49 9.34 -9.40
CA MET A 65 11.81 8.83 -8.06
C MET A 65 10.77 9.23 -7.01
N ALA A 66 10.26 10.46 -7.09
CA ALA A 66 9.25 10.92 -6.14
C ALA A 66 7.95 10.12 -6.28
N ALA A 67 7.50 9.91 -7.52
CA ALA A 67 6.31 9.11 -7.80
C ALA A 67 6.54 7.64 -7.45
N LEU A 68 7.76 7.13 -7.67
CA LEU A 68 8.10 5.74 -7.34
C LEU A 68 7.95 5.48 -5.84
N ILE A 69 8.49 6.37 -5.01
CA ILE A 69 8.41 6.25 -3.55
C ILE A 69 6.95 6.34 -3.10
N GLU A 70 6.21 7.31 -3.60
CA GLU A 70 4.80 7.50 -3.26
C GLU A 70 3.97 6.27 -3.64
N ASN A 71 4.14 5.78 -4.86
CA ASN A 71 3.37 4.63 -5.35
C ASN A 71 3.75 3.32 -4.68
N THR A 72 4.97 3.20 -4.16
CA THR A 72 5.35 2.05 -3.34
C THR A 72 4.47 1.97 -2.09
N CYS A 73 4.23 3.09 -1.43
CA CYS A 73 3.34 3.15 -0.27
C CYS A 73 1.90 2.84 -0.65
N HIS A 74 1.44 3.31 -1.81
CA HIS A 74 0.09 3.01 -2.30
C HIS A 74 -0.09 1.52 -2.57
N VAL A 75 0.88 0.86 -3.21
CA VAL A 75 0.82 -0.58 -3.48
C VAL A 75 0.83 -1.37 -2.17
N ALA A 76 1.67 -1.00 -1.23
CA ALA A 76 1.74 -1.68 0.07
C ALA A 76 0.41 -1.60 0.82
N THR A 77 -0.23 -0.42 0.80
CA THR A 77 -1.52 -0.23 1.46
C THR A 77 -2.64 -0.97 0.72
N ALA A 78 -2.60 -0.99 -0.61
CA ALA A 78 -3.54 -1.77 -1.41
C ALA A 78 -3.42 -3.26 -1.10
N ALA A 79 -2.20 -3.76 -0.96
CA ALA A 79 -1.95 -5.15 -0.58
C ALA A 79 -2.52 -5.46 0.81
N LEU A 80 -2.37 -4.53 1.75
CA LEU A 80 -2.94 -4.68 3.09
C LEU A 80 -4.47 -4.77 3.02
N ASN A 81 -5.11 -3.95 2.19
CA ASN A 81 -6.55 -4.00 2.02
C ASN A 81 -7.02 -5.33 1.43
N LEU A 82 -6.29 -5.86 0.46
CA LEU A 82 -6.61 -7.16 -0.13
C LEU A 82 -6.48 -8.28 0.93
N TRP A 83 -5.43 -8.23 1.73
CA TRP A 83 -5.25 -9.17 2.83
C TRP A 83 -6.42 -9.09 3.82
N ARG A 84 -6.83 -7.88 4.21
CA ARG A 84 -7.96 -7.66 5.13
C ARG A 84 -9.26 -8.20 4.55
N ALA A 85 -9.50 -7.98 3.26
CA ALA A 85 -10.72 -8.47 2.59
C ALA A 85 -10.80 -9.99 2.64
N HIS A 86 -9.70 -10.67 2.38
CA HIS A 86 -9.64 -12.13 2.46
C HIS A 86 -9.78 -12.62 3.90
N LYS A 87 -9.14 -11.94 4.84
CA LYS A 87 -9.16 -12.33 6.25
C LYS A 87 -10.57 -12.22 6.83
N HIS A 88 -11.31 -11.18 6.46
CA HIS A 88 -12.68 -10.97 6.94
C HIS A 88 -13.73 -11.79 6.21
N ALA A 89 -13.39 -12.36 5.05
CA ALA A 89 -14.30 -13.20 4.29
C ALA A 89 -14.38 -14.63 4.84
N GLU A 90 -13.46 -15.01 5.72
CA GLU A 90 -13.46 -16.34 6.33
C GLU A 90 -14.59 -16.52 7.37
#